data_d142ac7de66e6757a9d8e47b9be5bb55
#
_entry.id   d142ac7de66e6757a9d8e47b9be5bb55
#
_cell.length_a   1.000
_cell.length_b   1.000
_cell.length_c   1.000
_cell.angle_alpha   90.00
_cell.angle_beta   90.00
_cell.angle_gamma   90.00
#
_symmetry.space_group_name_H-M   'P 1'
#
loop_
_entity.id
_entity.type
_entity.pdbx_description
1 polymer ?
#
loop_
_entity_poly.entity_id
_entity_poly.type
_entity_poly.pdbx_seq_one_letter_code
_entity_poly.pdbx_strand_id
1 'polypeptide(L)'
;MRGLLAKLVNGEVSRRDFTTRLLGMGFGMMPVESILDTVVVGQGKRRGNAKKSETFRTEPFSEKTPYEQWMHGEGIPVHTGYFVADVRAAEVKPWKRLGAKGALIDLEGAEATDGAYLCEIGPGSSTNPQRYMFEESIYVLDGEGETTVWHENRPKQTFKWKKGTLFSPPLNTWRVHKNLGRESARLISFTDLPLVMDLYHNANFIFNNDFVFRDRYNNQPDYFTVNKSKMKIAGSAATFGEGEKGVVGVLDTGLIPNLNEIQLFAAKARGLKNKSAEVILSDNSMQTHVSEFEVGTYKRAHRHGPGSHVLSMGGVGYTLMWTNVPLYSEAPKKVRVDWKDGTLFVPPDRWFHQHFNTGDNSAKYMATTWIGGKYFVKGMGGGGRTHRLNTVSFHAGGNMIDYADEDPMIREMFEAELKKHGVDLRMPDRKG
;
A
#
# COMPACT_ATOMS: atom_id res chain seq x y z
N MET A 1 -23.07 40.90 6.37
CA MET A 1 -22.84 39.58 5.74
C MET A 1 -23.71 38.47 6.30
N ARG A 2 -23.61 38.08 7.60
CA ARG A 2 -24.42 36.99 8.19
C ARG A 2 -25.93 37.09 7.92
N GLY A 3 -26.54 38.27 8.10
CA GLY A 3 -27.97 38.49 7.85
C GLY A 3 -28.35 38.39 6.38
N LEU A 4 -27.46 38.78 5.47
CA LEU A 4 -27.71 38.66 4.01
C LEU A 4 -27.59 37.22 3.56
N LEU A 5 -26.67 36.44 4.15
CA LEU A 5 -26.52 35.01 3.90
C LEU A 5 -27.74 34.22 4.39
N ALA A 6 -28.25 34.53 5.58
CA ALA A 6 -29.49 33.96 6.11
C ALA A 6 -30.68 34.18 5.17
N LYS A 7 -30.81 35.38 4.62
CA LYS A 7 -31.89 35.75 3.64
C LYS A 7 -31.74 34.94 2.33
N LEU A 8 -30.51 34.70 1.86
CA LEU A 8 -30.28 33.86 0.69
C LEU A 8 -30.67 32.39 0.96
N VAL A 9 -30.25 31.86 2.11
CA VAL A 9 -30.57 30.48 2.54
C VAL A 9 -32.09 30.28 2.66
N ASN A 10 -32.81 31.28 3.18
CA ASN A 10 -34.25 31.24 3.35
C ASN A 10 -35.02 31.55 2.05
N GLY A 11 -34.36 31.86 0.95
CA GLY A 11 -34.99 32.20 -0.32
C GLY A 11 -35.62 33.61 -0.39
N GLU A 12 -35.31 34.45 0.58
CA GLU A 12 -35.81 35.83 0.66
C GLU A 12 -35.07 36.81 -0.28
N VAL A 13 -33.90 36.41 -0.77
CA VAL A 13 -33.06 37.16 -1.70
C VAL A 13 -32.54 36.26 -2.79
N SER A 14 -32.61 36.71 -4.07
CA SER A 14 -32.06 35.94 -5.18
C SER A 14 -30.54 35.90 -5.17
N ARG A 15 -29.94 34.85 -5.83
CA ARG A 15 -28.47 34.76 -6.01
C ARG A 15 -27.91 36.04 -6.64
N ARG A 16 -28.58 36.61 -7.61
CA ARG A 16 -28.17 37.84 -8.31
C ARG A 16 -28.16 39.01 -7.37
N ASP A 17 -29.20 39.20 -6.57
CA ASP A 17 -29.31 40.33 -5.61
C ASP A 17 -28.29 40.16 -4.48
N PHE A 18 -28.04 38.92 -4.02
CA PHE A 18 -27.01 38.62 -3.04
C PHE A 18 -25.61 38.99 -3.57
N THR A 19 -25.27 38.55 -4.80
CA THR A 19 -24.01 38.87 -5.48
C THR A 19 -23.83 40.39 -5.61
N THR A 20 -24.85 41.10 -6.11
CA THR A 20 -24.81 42.55 -6.31
C THR A 20 -24.57 43.27 -5.00
N ARG A 21 -25.21 42.86 -3.91
CA ARG A 21 -25.06 43.49 -2.58
C ARG A 21 -23.67 43.23 -1.99
N LEU A 22 -23.10 42.02 -2.16
CA LEU A 22 -21.74 41.72 -1.70
C LEU A 22 -20.67 42.49 -2.48
N LEU A 23 -20.83 42.60 -3.79
CA LEU A 23 -19.94 43.42 -4.62
C LEU A 23 -20.03 44.90 -4.22
N GLY A 24 -21.22 45.41 -3.93
CA GLY A 24 -21.41 46.77 -3.39
C GLY A 24 -20.82 46.97 -1.99
N MET A 25 -20.54 45.92 -1.24
CA MET A 25 -19.83 45.95 0.05
C MET A 25 -18.30 45.78 -0.11
N GLY A 26 -17.76 45.78 -1.33
CA GLY A 26 -16.33 45.68 -1.61
C GLY A 26 -15.76 44.22 -1.69
N PHE A 27 -16.62 43.22 -1.76
CA PHE A 27 -16.16 41.84 -1.97
C PHE A 27 -15.85 41.61 -3.44
N GLY A 28 -14.73 40.92 -3.74
CA GLY A 28 -14.40 40.51 -5.11
C GLY A 28 -15.30 39.38 -5.62
N MET A 29 -15.35 39.17 -6.95
CA MET A 29 -16.20 38.13 -7.57
C MET A 29 -15.87 36.72 -7.09
N MET A 30 -14.60 36.33 -7.03
CA MET A 30 -14.20 34.97 -6.63
C MET A 30 -14.67 34.58 -5.21
N PRO A 31 -14.51 35.39 -4.17
CA PRO A 31 -15.05 35.09 -2.85
C PRO A 31 -16.58 34.96 -2.82
N VAL A 32 -17.27 35.73 -3.66
CA VAL A 32 -18.76 35.72 -3.74
C VAL A 32 -19.24 34.42 -4.39
N GLU A 33 -18.61 33.97 -5.46
CA GLU A 33 -18.93 32.71 -6.12
C GLU A 33 -18.70 31.51 -5.19
N SER A 34 -17.58 31.47 -4.47
CA SER A 34 -17.30 30.44 -3.49
C SER A 34 -18.37 30.33 -2.39
N ILE A 35 -18.86 31.48 -1.89
CA ILE A 35 -19.95 31.53 -0.91
C ILE A 35 -21.26 31.01 -1.52
N LEU A 36 -21.55 31.37 -2.77
CA LEU A 36 -22.77 30.93 -3.48
C LEU A 36 -22.77 29.42 -3.71
N ASP A 37 -21.65 28.84 -4.10
CA ASP A 37 -21.53 27.41 -4.32
C ASP A 37 -21.73 26.62 -3.03
N THR A 38 -21.18 27.09 -1.93
CA THR A 38 -21.39 26.50 -0.60
C THR A 38 -22.87 26.52 -0.17
N VAL A 39 -23.61 27.59 -0.49
CA VAL A 39 -25.03 27.72 -0.13
C VAL A 39 -25.93 26.85 -1.02
N VAL A 40 -25.59 26.68 -2.30
CA VAL A 40 -26.40 25.87 -3.24
C VAL A 40 -26.36 24.39 -2.93
N VAL A 41 -25.24 23.88 -2.41
CA VAL A 41 -25.15 22.47 -1.96
C VAL A 41 -26.15 22.19 -0.82
N GLY A 42 -26.54 23.23 -0.03
CA GLY A 42 -27.51 23.09 1.05
C GLY A 42 -28.99 23.09 0.63
N GLN A 43 -29.34 23.56 -0.59
CA GLN A 43 -30.74 23.70 -1.06
C GLN A 43 -31.22 22.64 -2.06
N GLY A 44 -30.43 21.64 -2.38
CA GLY A 44 -30.85 20.52 -3.24
C GLY A 44 -32.12 19.86 -2.68
N LYS A 45 -33.28 20.05 -3.34
CA LYS A 45 -34.52 19.39 -2.99
C LYS A 45 -34.28 17.89 -2.79
N ARG A 46 -34.54 17.40 -1.60
CA ARG A 46 -34.63 15.96 -1.29
C ARG A 46 -35.69 15.33 -2.21
N ARG A 47 -35.27 14.80 -3.33
CA ARG A 47 -36.09 13.81 -4.08
C ARG A 47 -35.94 12.48 -3.34
N GLY A 48 -37.10 11.81 -3.17
CA GLY A 48 -37.34 10.71 -2.28
C GLY A 48 -36.33 9.55 -2.35
N ASN A 49 -36.21 8.87 -1.22
CA ASN A 49 -35.53 7.56 -1.00
C ASN A 49 -34.16 7.35 -1.62
N ALA A 50 -33.25 8.32 -1.56
CA ALA A 50 -31.83 8.05 -1.66
C ALA A 50 -31.45 7.25 -0.41
N LYS A 51 -30.91 6.02 -0.59
CA LYS A 51 -30.17 5.32 0.46
C LYS A 51 -29.29 6.36 1.16
N LYS A 52 -29.31 6.35 2.52
CA LYS A 52 -28.45 7.24 3.33
C LYS A 52 -27.07 7.30 2.68
N SER A 53 -26.67 8.47 2.21
CA SER A 53 -25.30 8.69 1.72
C SER A 53 -24.37 8.42 2.90
N GLU A 54 -23.57 7.38 2.82
CA GLU A 54 -22.52 7.08 3.80
C GLU A 54 -21.37 8.08 3.57
N THR A 55 -21.57 9.31 4.03
CA THR A 55 -20.55 10.36 4.02
C THR A 55 -19.91 10.41 5.39
N PHE A 56 -18.61 10.20 5.44
CA PHE A 56 -17.84 10.32 6.66
C PHE A 56 -17.43 11.77 6.83
N ARG A 57 -17.90 12.42 7.89
CA ARG A 57 -17.57 13.80 8.24
C ARG A 57 -16.79 13.81 9.53
N THR A 58 -15.68 14.53 9.52
CA THR A 58 -14.92 14.82 10.73
C THR A 58 -15.08 16.28 11.10
N GLU A 59 -15.07 16.56 12.39
CA GLU A 59 -14.93 17.95 12.87
C GLU A 59 -13.52 18.47 12.59
N PRO A 60 -13.34 19.78 12.39
CA PRO A 60 -12.00 20.35 12.26
C PRO A 60 -11.10 19.92 13.43
N PHE A 61 -9.89 19.46 13.11
CA PHE A 61 -8.92 18.94 14.08
C PHE A 61 -9.37 17.66 14.81
N SER A 62 -10.31 16.90 14.25
CA SER A 62 -10.66 15.60 14.77
C SER A 62 -9.48 14.62 14.66
N GLU A 63 -9.29 13.80 15.69
CA GLU A 63 -8.29 12.73 15.67
C GLU A 63 -8.73 11.54 14.80
N LYS A 64 -10.03 11.44 14.45
CA LYS A 64 -10.56 10.33 13.64
C LYS A 64 -10.73 10.73 12.18
N THR A 65 -10.02 10.06 11.30
CA THR A 65 -10.13 10.23 9.85
C THR A 65 -11.40 9.56 9.30
N PRO A 66 -11.85 9.91 8.08
CA PRO A 66 -12.91 9.17 7.38
C PRO A 66 -12.63 7.68 7.22
N TYR A 67 -11.36 7.31 6.95
CA TYR A 67 -10.95 5.91 6.87
C TYR A 67 -11.14 5.18 8.20
N GLU A 68 -10.69 5.75 9.31
CA GLU A 68 -10.86 5.16 10.65
C GLU A 68 -12.34 5.01 11.01
N GLN A 69 -13.19 6.00 10.67
CA GLN A 69 -14.63 5.89 10.89
C GLN A 69 -15.23 4.73 10.08
N TRP A 70 -14.85 4.60 8.80
CA TRP A 70 -15.28 3.51 7.95
C TRP A 70 -14.78 2.16 8.50
N MET A 71 -13.50 2.05 8.80
CA MET A 71 -12.84 0.84 9.31
C MET A 71 -13.54 0.28 10.55
N HIS A 72 -13.79 1.13 11.54
CA HIS A 72 -14.52 0.74 12.75
C HIS A 72 -15.99 0.40 12.46
N GLY A 73 -16.60 1.03 11.46
CA GLY A 73 -17.98 0.77 11.04
C GLY A 73 -18.20 -0.58 10.37
N GLU A 74 -17.14 -1.21 9.84
CA GLU A 74 -17.24 -2.54 9.19
C GLU A 74 -17.45 -3.69 10.20
N GLY A 75 -17.13 -3.51 11.50
CA GLY A 75 -17.41 -4.45 12.57
C GLY A 75 -16.61 -5.75 12.51
N ILE A 76 -15.46 -5.75 11.90
CA ILE A 76 -14.51 -6.86 11.77
C ILE A 76 -13.24 -6.58 12.56
N PRO A 77 -12.37 -7.58 12.83
CA PRO A 77 -11.10 -7.34 13.50
C PRO A 77 -10.23 -6.33 12.75
N VAL A 78 -9.51 -5.50 13.51
CA VAL A 78 -8.48 -4.59 13.03
C VAL A 78 -7.18 -4.97 13.73
N HIS A 79 -6.18 -5.40 12.97
CA HIS A 79 -4.85 -5.69 13.48
C HIS A 79 -4.01 -4.41 13.42
N THR A 80 -3.51 -3.95 14.56
CA THR A 80 -2.76 -2.70 14.72
C THR A 80 -1.36 -2.95 15.30
N GLY A 81 -0.58 -1.89 15.49
CA GLY A 81 0.79 -1.94 16.01
C GLY A 81 1.83 -1.96 14.88
N TYR A 82 3.03 -2.44 15.16
CA TYR A 82 4.12 -2.40 14.18
C TYR A 82 4.16 -3.61 13.24
N PHE A 83 3.51 -4.72 13.61
CA PHE A 83 3.54 -5.95 12.83
C PHE A 83 2.40 -6.90 13.17
N VAL A 84 2.12 -7.81 12.24
CA VAL A 84 1.31 -9.03 12.46
C VAL A 84 2.25 -10.22 12.39
N ALA A 85 2.32 -11.02 13.45
CA ALA A 85 3.30 -12.11 13.56
C ALA A 85 3.13 -13.20 12.49
N ASP A 86 1.89 -13.49 12.11
CA ASP A 86 1.56 -14.41 11.02
C ASP A 86 0.17 -14.06 10.44
N VAL A 87 0.14 -13.52 9.23
CA VAL A 87 -1.11 -13.17 8.55
C VAL A 87 -1.96 -14.37 8.18
N ARG A 88 -1.39 -15.60 8.19
CA ARG A 88 -2.16 -16.84 7.96
C ARG A 88 -2.94 -17.25 9.19
N ALA A 89 -2.44 -16.93 10.39
CA ALA A 89 -3.07 -17.26 11.67
C ALA A 89 -3.87 -16.09 12.28
N ALA A 90 -3.78 -14.90 11.69
CA ALA A 90 -4.47 -13.71 12.18
C ALA A 90 -6.00 -13.91 12.22
N GLU A 91 -6.66 -13.38 13.25
CA GLU A 91 -8.11 -13.49 13.42
C GLU A 91 -8.86 -12.84 12.26
N VAL A 92 -9.88 -13.52 11.74
CA VAL A 92 -10.82 -13.01 10.74
C VAL A 92 -12.25 -13.30 11.19
N LYS A 93 -13.19 -12.42 10.87
CA LYS A 93 -14.63 -12.59 11.19
C LYS A 93 -15.48 -12.41 9.92
N PRO A 94 -16.74 -12.90 9.92
CA PRO A 94 -17.66 -12.68 8.82
C PRO A 94 -17.74 -11.20 8.45
N TRP A 95 -17.38 -10.88 7.22
CA TRP A 95 -17.40 -9.52 6.68
C TRP A 95 -18.53 -9.39 5.66
N LYS A 96 -19.59 -8.69 6.06
CA LYS A 96 -20.82 -8.58 5.26
C LYS A 96 -20.57 -8.00 3.87
N ARG A 97 -19.71 -6.96 3.78
CA ARG A 97 -19.34 -6.34 2.51
C ARG A 97 -18.73 -7.36 1.57
N LEU A 98 -17.75 -8.10 2.05
CA LEU A 98 -17.00 -9.05 1.25
C LEU A 98 -17.76 -10.36 0.96
N GLY A 99 -18.74 -10.74 1.80
CA GLY A 99 -19.43 -12.03 1.71
C GLY A 99 -18.54 -13.23 2.06
N ALA A 100 -17.44 -12.98 2.73
CA ALA A 100 -16.45 -13.94 3.21
C ALA A 100 -16.01 -13.53 4.61
N LYS A 101 -15.03 -14.21 5.21
CA LYS A 101 -14.41 -13.68 6.44
C LYS A 101 -13.29 -12.71 6.08
N GLY A 102 -13.04 -11.73 6.95
CA GLY A 102 -11.96 -10.78 6.76
C GLY A 102 -11.51 -10.09 8.04
N ALA A 103 -10.43 -9.35 7.92
CA ALA A 103 -9.89 -8.44 8.93
C ALA A 103 -9.17 -7.30 8.23
N LEU A 104 -9.18 -6.13 8.82
CA LEU A 104 -8.36 -5.00 8.39
C LEU A 104 -7.01 -5.05 9.10
N ILE A 105 -6.00 -4.54 8.44
CA ILE A 105 -4.64 -4.40 8.98
C ILE A 105 -4.26 -2.94 8.84
N ASP A 106 -4.11 -2.27 9.98
CA ASP A 106 -3.79 -0.85 10.10
C ASP A 106 -2.55 -0.70 10.99
N LEU A 107 -1.38 -0.78 10.36
CA LEU A 107 -0.10 -0.75 11.06
C LEU A 107 0.46 0.66 11.17
N GLU A 108 1.12 0.94 12.28
CA GLU A 108 1.71 2.25 12.64
C GLU A 108 2.53 2.92 11.53
N GLY A 109 3.19 2.12 10.68
CA GLY A 109 4.03 2.66 9.59
C GLY A 109 3.30 2.99 8.30
N ALA A 110 2.01 2.65 8.19
CA ALA A 110 1.23 2.88 6.97
C ALA A 110 0.80 4.34 6.81
N GLU A 111 0.62 5.06 7.92
CA GLU A 111 0.33 6.50 8.01
C GLU A 111 -0.77 6.98 7.04
N ALA A 112 -1.87 6.21 6.95
CA ALA A 112 -3.03 6.49 6.09
C ALA A 112 -2.73 6.63 4.59
N THR A 113 -1.57 6.22 4.09
CA THR A 113 -1.27 6.23 2.65
C THR A 113 -1.71 4.94 1.98
N ASP A 114 -1.47 3.82 2.63
CA ASP A 114 -1.89 2.50 2.22
C ASP A 114 -2.23 1.63 3.44
N GLY A 115 -3.03 0.60 3.20
CA GLY A 115 -3.47 -0.34 4.20
C GLY A 115 -3.51 -1.75 3.63
N ALA A 116 -3.87 -2.70 4.47
CA ALA A 116 -4.08 -4.05 4.02
C ALA A 116 -5.34 -4.67 4.64
N TYR A 117 -5.85 -5.72 4.01
CA TYR A 117 -6.91 -6.53 4.59
C TYR A 117 -6.76 -8.01 4.24
N LEU A 118 -7.26 -8.86 5.12
CA LEU A 118 -7.34 -10.30 4.91
C LEU A 118 -8.72 -10.68 4.38
N CYS A 119 -8.74 -11.63 3.45
CA CYS A 119 -9.93 -12.28 2.95
C CYS A 119 -9.77 -13.80 3.08
N GLU A 120 -10.72 -14.47 3.78
CA GLU A 120 -10.76 -15.92 3.89
C GLU A 120 -12.05 -16.45 3.27
N ILE A 121 -11.90 -17.24 2.21
CA ILE A 121 -13.00 -17.79 1.42
C ILE A 121 -13.11 -19.28 1.72
N GLY A 122 -14.24 -19.71 2.26
CA GLY A 122 -14.50 -21.13 2.56
C GLY A 122 -14.48 -21.99 1.31
N PRO A 123 -14.33 -23.34 1.47
CA PRO A 123 -14.31 -24.29 0.35
C PRO A 123 -15.53 -24.14 -0.56
N GLY A 124 -15.31 -24.06 -1.87
CA GLY A 124 -16.37 -23.93 -2.87
C GLY A 124 -17.16 -22.59 -2.84
N SER A 125 -16.87 -21.70 -1.90
CA SER A 125 -17.55 -20.42 -1.72
C SER A 125 -16.97 -19.31 -2.60
N SER A 126 -17.70 -18.20 -2.68
CA SER A 126 -17.28 -17.01 -3.42
C SER A 126 -17.50 -15.75 -2.59
N THR A 127 -16.74 -14.70 -2.86
CA THR A 127 -17.02 -13.36 -2.35
C THR A 127 -18.27 -12.79 -3.02
N ASN A 128 -18.84 -11.74 -2.41
CA ASN A 128 -19.84 -10.91 -3.11
C ASN A 128 -19.19 -10.23 -4.33
N PRO A 129 -19.95 -9.92 -5.38
CA PRO A 129 -19.48 -9.03 -6.43
C PRO A 129 -19.14 -7.65 -5.88
N GLN A 130 -17.95 -7.14 -6.21
CA GLN A 130 -17.48 -5.85 -5.76
C GLN A 130 -16.83 -5.06 -6.88
N ARG A 131 -16.92 -3.75 -6.78
CA ARG A 131 -16.08 -2.78 -7.51
C ARG A 131 -15.83 -1.59 -6.59
N TYR A 132 -14.72 -0.91 -6.79
CA TYR A 132 -14.35 0.25 -5.97
C TYR A 132 -13.29 1.12 -6.64
N MET A 133 -13.22 2.37 -6.18
CA MET A 133 -12.37 3.44 -6.70
C MET A 133 -11.01 3.52 -5.99
N PHE A 134 -10.54 2.42 -5.43
CA PHE A 134 -9.18 2.31 -4.89
C PHE A 134 -8.45 1.15 -5.56
N GLU A 135 -7.13 1.22 -5.53
CA GLU A 135 -6.27 0.22 -6.14
C GLU A 135 -5.84 -0.83 -5.14
N GLU A 136 -5.56 -2.03 -5.63
CA GLU A 136 -5.10 -3.12 -4.79
C GLU A 136 -4.12 -4.06 -5.50
N SER A 137 -3.24 -4.68 -4.70
CA SER A 137 -2.42 -5.81 -5.07
C SER A 137 -2.75 -6.98 -4.15
N ILE A 138 -3.19 -8.10 -4.71
CA ILE A 138 -3.68 -9.27 -3.97
C ILE A 138 -2.66 -10.39 -4.04
N TYR A 139 -2.18 -10.83 -2.88
CA TYR A 139 -1.30 -12.00 -2.76
C TYR A 139 -2.04 -13.18 -2.14
N VAL A 140 -1.92 -14.35 -2.76
CA VAL A 140 -2.54 -15.58 -2.28
C VAL A 140 -1.63 -16.24 -1.24
N LEU A 141 -2.03 -16.14 0.03
CA LEU A 141 -1.31 -16.72 1.17
C LEU A 141 -1.43 -18.25 1.20
N ASP A 142 -2.67 -18.75 1.00
CA ASP A 142 -2.96 -20.18 0.97
C ASP A 142 -4.20 -20.47 0.11
N GLY A 143 -4.28 -21.69 -0.41
CA GLY A 143 -5.40 -22.18 -1.22
C GLY A 143 -5.24 -21.95 -2.72
N GLU A 144 -6.31 -22.25 -3.44
CA GLU A 144 -6.42 -22.10 -4.90
C GLU A 144 -7.84 -21.67 -5.30
N GLY A 145 -7.94 -20.96 -6.40
CA GLY A 145 -9.24 -20.47 -6.85
C GLY A 145 -9.19 -19.76 -8.18
N GLU A 146 -10.21 -18.96 -8.41
CA GLU A 146 -10.34 -18.14 -9.59
C GLU A 146 -10.91 -16.77 -9.26
N THR A 147 -10.56 -15.79 -10.08
CA THR A 147 -11.17 -14.44 -10.05
C THR A 147 -11.80 -14.18 -11.38
N THR A 148 -13.06 -13.74 -11.34
CA THR A 148 -13.79 -13.29 -12.52
C THR A 148 -13.90 -11.76 -12.45
N VAL A 149 -13.49 -11.07 -13.53
CA VAL A 149 -13.58 -9.61 -13.66
C VAL A 149 -14.44 -9.23 -14.88
N TRP A 150 -15.15 -8.10 -14.78
CA TRP A 150 -15.96 -7.59 -15.90
C TRP A 150 -16.32 -6.11 -15.74
N HIS A 151 -16.66 -5.49 -16.85
CA HIS A 151 -17.43 -4.24 -16.90
C HIS A 151 -18.90 -4.54 -17.21
N GLU A 152 -19.81 -3.62 -16.86
CA GLU A 152 -21.22 -3.70 -17.24
C GLU A 152 -21.35 -3.95 -18.75
N ASN A 153 -22.20 -4.92 -19.11
CA ASN A 153 -22.52 -5.27 -20.51
C ASN A 153 -21.28 -5.72 -21.35
N ARG A 154 -20.22 -6.22 -20.71
CA ARG A 154 -19.06 -6.79 -21.39
C ARG A 154 -18.84 -8.25 -21.01
N PRO A 155 -18.16 -9.04 -21.85
CA PRO A 155 -17.78 -10.41 -21.50
C PRO A 155 -16.96 -10.45 -20.21
N LYS A 156 -17.24 -11.48 -19.41
CA LYS A 156 -16.48 -11.74 -18.19
C LYS A 156 -15.16 -12.44 -18.55
N GLN A 157 -14.09 -12.07 -17.86
CA GLN A 157 -12.80 -12.78 -17.92
C GLN A 157 -12.52 -13.44 -16.59
N THR A 158 -12.06 -14.68 -16.64
CA THR A 158 -11.72 -15.47 -15.45
C THR A 158 -10.29 -15.95 -15.56
N PHE A 159 -9.53 -15.79 -14.49
CA PHE A 159 -8.20 -16.33 -14.34
C PHE A 159 -8.07 -17.11 -13.03
N LYS A 160 -7.19 -18.11 -13.03
CA LYS A 160 -6.93 -18.97 -11.87
C LYS A 160 -5.76 -18.43 -11.06
N TRP A 161 -5.80 -18.71 -9.76
CA TRP A 161 -4.73 -18.41 -8.83
C TRP A 161 -4.54 -19.55 -7.82
N LYS A 162 -3.37 -19.60 -7.24
CA LYS A 162 -3.00 -20.54 -6.16
C LYS A 162 -2.01 -19.85 -5.23
N LYS A 163 -1.65 -20.50 -4.12
CA LYS A 163 -0.62 -20.02 -3.19
C LYS A 163 0.60 -19.46 -3.94
N GLY A 164 1.02 -18.25 -3.56
CA GLY A 164 2.13 -17.54 -4.18
C GLY A 164 1.76 -16.69 -5.40
N THR A 165 0.52 -16.76 -5.89
CA THR A 165 0.05 -15.86 -6.97
C THR A 165 -0.08 -14.43 -6.45
N LEU A 166 0.38 -13.47 -7.24
CA LEU A 166 0.15 -12.04 -7.05
C LEU A 166 -0.62 -11.49 -8.25
N PHE A 167 -1.72 -10.81 -8.01
CA PHE A 167 -2.54 -10.23 -9.07
C PHE A 167 -3.24 -8.94 -8.63
N SER A 168 -3.73 -8.17 -9.59
CA SER A 168 -4.51 -6.97 -9.34
C SER A 168 -5.68 -6.91 -10.32
N PRO A 169 -6.94 -6.89 -9.85
CA PRO A 169 -8.06 -6.53 -10.69
C PRO A 169 -7.92 -5.08 -11.15
N PRO A 170 -8.25 -4.76 -12.42
CA PRO A 170 -8.18 -3.39 -12.89
C PRO A 170 -9.12 -2.46 -12.10
N LEU A 171 -8.70 -1.21 -11.90
CA LEU A 171 -9.45 -0.23 -11.12
C LEU A 171 -10.92 -0.16 -11.53
N ASN A 172 -11.79 -0.18 -10.54
CA ASN A 172 -13.26 -0.09 -10.64
C ASN A 172 -13.93 -1.11 -11.57
N THR A 173 -13.28 -2.25 -11.84
CA THR A 173 -13.95 -3.40 -12.46
C THR A 173 -14.77 -4.18 -11.45
N TRP A 174 -15.89 -4.75 -11.85
CA TRP A 174 -16.54 -5.79 -11.06
C TRP A 174 -15.62 -6.99 -10.92
N ARG A 175 -15.61 -7.60 -9.74
CA ARG A 175 -14.84 -8.79 -9.45
C ARG A 175 -15.53 -9.69 -8.44
N VAL A 176 -15.27 -10.99 -8.58
CA VAL A 176 -15.66 -12.05 -7.65
C VAL A 176 -14.48 -12.99 -7.52
N HIS A 177 -14.10 -13.32 -6.29
CA HIS A 177 -13.12 -14.36 -6.00
C HIS A 177 -13.85 -15.63 -5.56
N LYS A 178 -13.48 -16.78 -6.12
CA LYS A 178 -14.06 -18.08 -5.81
C LYS A 178 -12.96 -19.05 -5.39
N ASN A 179 -13.14 -19.68 -4.26
CA ASN A 179 -12.28 -20.78 -3.81
C ASN A 179 -12.66 -22.08 -4.53
N LEU A 180 -11.72 -22.69 -5.22
CA LEU A 180 -11.88 -23.99 -5.93
C LEU A 180 -11.29 -25.15 -5.13
N GLY A 181 -10.56 -24.85 -4.05
CA GLY A 181 -9.93 -25.84 -3.20
C GLY A 181 -10.90 -26.50 -2.21
N ARG A 182 -10.39 -27.52 -1.51
CA ARG A 182 -11.11 -28.25 -0.45
C ARG A 182 -10.96 -27.63 0.93
N GLU A 183 -9.95 -26.78 1.08
CA GLU A 183 -9.67 -26.01 2.30
C GLU A 183 -10.00 -24.52 2.07
N SER A 184 -10.04 -23.73 3.14
CA SER A 184 -10.20 -22.28 3.03
C SER A 184 -9.03 -21.66 2.24
N ALA A 185 -9.34 -20.78 1.31
CA ALA A 185 -8.34 -19.96 0.64
C ALA A 185 -8.17 -18.64 1.39
N ARG A 186 -6.92 -18.22 1.60
CA ARG A 186 -6.59 -16.98 2.31
C ARG A 186 -5.77 -16.05 1.43
N LEU A 187 -6.27 -14.84 1.28
CA LEU A 187 -5.68 -13.77 0.48
C LEU A 187 -5.37 -12.57 1.38
N ILE A 188 -4.32 -11.84 1.01
CA ILE A 188 -4.04 -10.51 1.57
C ILE A 188 -4.05 -9.50 0.45
N SER A 189 -4.77 -8.40 0.64
CA SER A 189 -4.83 -7.27 -0.28
C SER A 189 -4.11 -6.08 0.33
N PHE A 190 -3.23 -5.46 -0.44
CA PHE A 190 -2.58 -4.18 -0.14
C PHE A 190 -3.24 -3.11 -0.98
N THR A 191 -3.65 -2.01 -0.38
CA THR A 191 -4.55 -1.03 -1.02
C THR A 191 -4.19 0.40 -0.67
N ASP A 192 -4.56 1.35 -1.53
CA ASP A 192 -4.56 2.78 -1.23
C ASP A 192 -5.91 3.27 -0.68
N LEU A 193 -6.76 2.34 -0.21
CA LEU A 193 -8.08 2.65 0.38
C LEU A 193 -8.03 3.71 1.49
N PRO A 194 -7.06 3.70 2.44
CA PRO A 194 -6.99 4.75 3.46
C PRO A 194 -6.91 6.15 2.84
N LEU A 195 -5.98 6.34 1.91
CA LEU A 195 -5.80 7.61 1.20
C LEU A 195 -7.06 8.01 0.42
N VAL A 196 -7.64 7.08 -0.34
CA VAL A 196 -8.84 7.34 -1.16
C VAL A 196 -10.04 7.68 -0.28
N MET A 197 -10.19 7.00 0.86
CA MET A 197 -11.28 7.25 1.80
C MET A 197 -11.14 8.63 2.45
N ASP A 198 -9.93 9.00 2.87
CA ASP A 198 -9.67 10.28 3.51
C ASP A 198 -9.81 11.46 2.53
N LEU A 199 -9.44 11.26 1.25
CA LEU A 199 -9.61 12.28 0.22
C LEU A 199 -11.07 12.52 -0.17
N TYR A 200 -11.84 11.47 -0.39
CA TYR A 200 -13.21 11.58 -0.90
C TYR A 200 -14.28 11.48 0.18
N HIS A 201 -13.98 10.91 1.34
CA HIS A 201 -14.85 10.75 2.50
C HIS A 201 -16.31 10.37 2.15
N ASN A 202 -16.50 9.57 1.10
CA ASN A 202 -17.80 9.20 0.58
C ASN A 202 -17.82 7.74 0.09
N ALA A 203 -18.45 6.84 0.87
CA ALA A 203 -18.50 5.42 0.56
C ALA A 203 -19.25 5.12 -0.76
N ASN A 204 -20.29 5.90 -1.11
CA ASN A 204 -20.98 5.69 -2.38
C ASN A 204 -20.09 6.00 -3.58
N PHE A 205 -19.29 7.07 -3.52
CA PHE A 205 -18.32 7.36 -4.56
C PHE A 205 -17.28 6.25 -4.69
N ILE A 206 -16.82 5.71 -3.57
CA ILE A 206 -15.75 4.71 -3.55
C ILE A 206 -16.26 3.33 -3.95
N PHE A 207 -17.38 2.86 -3.42
CA PHE A 207 -17.85 1.49 -3.60
C PHE A 207 -18.98 1.32 -4.62
N ASN A 208 -19.61 2.41 -5.09
CA ASN A 208 -20.76 2.36 -6.00
C ASN A 208 -20.58 3.26 -7.23
N ASN A 209 -19.37 3.70 -7.55
CA ASN A 209 -19.07 4.51 -8.72
C ASN A 209 -19.20 3.66 -9.99
N ASP A 210 -19.82 4.20 -11.04
CA ASP A 210 -20.04 3.51 -12.31
C ASP A 210 -19.04 3.89 -13.41
N PHE A 211 -18.05 4.73 -13.11
CA PHE A 211 -17.02 5.11 -14.07
C PHE A 211 -16.20 3.91 -14.53
N VAL A 212 -15.90 3.83 -15.81
CA VAL A 212 -15.14 2.74 -16.44
C VAL A 212 -13.82 3.27 -17.00
N PHE A 213 -12.71 2.79 -16.46
CA PHE A 213 -11.34 3.11 -16.91
C PHE A 213 -10.95 2.26 -18.13
N ARG A 214 -11.50 2.59 -19.29
CA ARG A 214 -11.28 1.81 -20.54
C ARG A 214 -9.86 1.92 -21.08
N ASP A 215 -9.16 2.95 -20.75
CA ASP A 215 -7.74 3.17 -21.03
C ASP A 215 -6.83 2.19 -20.27
N ARG A 216 -7.25 1.76 -19.08
CA ARG A 216 -6.53 0.75 -18.27
C ARG A 216 -6.95 -0.67 -18.63
N TYR A 217 -8.24 -0.91 -18.76
CA TYR A 217 -8.79 -2.23 -19.07
C TYR A 217 -10.01 -2.11 -19.99
N ASN A 218 -9.90 -2.68 -21.19
CA ASN A 218 -10.97 -2.76 -22.16
C ASN A 218 -11.22 -4.20 -22.63
N ASN A 219 -11.19 -5.14 -21.69
CA ASN A 219 -11.46 -6.55 -21.93
C ASN A 219 -10.44 -7.25 -22.84
N GLN A 220 -9.18 -6.82 -22.83
CA GLN A 220 -8.11 -7.44 -23.60
C GLN A 220 -7.97 -8.92 -23.17
N PRO A 221 -7.99 -9.89 -24.09
CA PRO A 221 -8.01 -11.32 -23.76
C PRO A 221 -6.73 -11.81 -23.06
N ASP A 222 -5.62 -11.12 -23.25
CA ASP A 222 -4.31 -11.45 -22.69
C ASP A 222 -3.95 -10.66 -21.41
N TYR A 223 -4.91 -9.92 -20.83
CA TYR A 223 -4.64 -9.03 -19.69
C TYR A 223 -4.06 -9.77 -18.48
N PHE A 224 -4.58 -10.95 -18.17
CA PHE A 224 -4.14 -11.80 -17.07
C PHE A 224 -3.23 -12.95 -17.52
N THR A 225 -2.69 -12.86 -18.72
CA THR A 225 -1.67 -13.83 -19.20
C THR A 225 -0.27 -13.31 -18.90
N VAL A 226 0.60 -14.21 -18.43
CA VAL A 226 2.01 -13.89 -18.23
C VAL A 226 2.69 -13.78 -19.58
N ASN A 227 2.84 -12.57 -20.06
CA ASN A 227 3.60 -12.32 -21.26
C ASN A 227 5.04 -11.93 -20.89
N LYS A 228 6.01 -12.82 -21.12
CA LYS A 228 7.43 -12.54 -20.90
C LYS A 228 7.93 -11.32 -21.67
N SER A 229 7.27 -10.93 -22.77
CA SER A 229 7.62 -9.72 -23.54
C SER A 229 7.26 -8.41 -22.81
N LYS A 230 6.43 -8.47 -21.77
CA LYS A 230 6.13 -7.31 -20.91
C LYS A 230 7.15 -7.11 -19.79
N MET A 231 8.15 -7.98 -19.67
CA MET A 231 9.26 -7.78 -18.77
C MET A 231 10.17 -6.67 -19.32
N LYS A 232 10.09 -5.50 -18.74
CA LYS A 232 10.99 -4.40 -19.08
C LYS A 232 12.21 -4.49 -18.17
N ILE A 233 13.37 -4.66 -18.80
CA ILE A 233 14.65 -4.48 -18.12
C ILE A 233 14.98 -2.99 -18.26
N ALA A 234 14.64 -2.20 -17.25
CA ALA A 234 15.01 -0.81 -17.19
C ALA A 234 16.40 -0.71 -16.57
N GLY A 235 17.40 -0.46 -17.41
CA GLY A 235 18.71 0.00 -16.94
C GLY A 235 18.62 1.49 -16.62
N SER A 236 18.73 1.89 -15.38
CA SER A 236 18.90 3.29 -15.02
C SER A 236 19.83 3.43 -13.83
N ALA A 237 20.92 4.16 -14.02
CA ALA A 237 21.79 4.64 -12.95
C ALA A 237 21.01 5.44 -11.86
N ALA A 238 19.84 5.95 -12.21
CA ALA A 238 18.99 6.73 -11.32
C ALA A 238 18.25 5.91 -10.27
N THR A 239 18.20 4.58 -10.40
CA THR A 239 17.46 3.70 -9.47
C THR A 239 18.37 3.06 -8.42
N PHE A 240 19.69 3.01 -8.61
CA PHE A 240 20.63 2.28 -7.75
C PHE A 240 21.94 3.03 -7.43
N GLY A 241 21.94 4.35 -7.46
CA GLY A 241 23.12 5.15 -7.12
C GLY A 241 24.08 5.36 -8.30
N GLU A 242 24.88 6.43 -8.22
CA GLU A 242 25.96 6.70 -9.18
C GLU A 242 27.00 5.59 -9.10
N GLY A 243 27.26 4.94 -10.24
CA GLY A 243 28.33 3.92 -10.38
C GLY A 243 27.85 2.50 -10.65
N GLU A 244 26.64 2.14 -10.33
CA GLU A 244 26.09 0.83 -10.69
C GLU A 244 25.11 0.94 -11.87
N LYS A 245 25.49 0.46 -13.02
CA LYS A 245 24.56 0.15 -14.11
C LYS A 245 23.70 -1.06 -13.71
N GLY A 246 22.86 -0.86 -12.67
CA GLY A 246 21.97 -1.89 -12.19
C GLY A 246 20.82 -2.12 -13.16
N VAL A 247 20.58 -3.37 -13.50
CA VAL A 247 19.42 -3.79 -14.26
C VAL A 247 18.28 -3.97 -13.25
N VAL A 248 17.24 -3.15 -13.36
CA VAL A 248 15.98 -3.38 -12.61
C VAL A 248 15.06 -4.17 -13.52
N GLY A 249 14.70 -5.37 -13.09
CA GLY A 249 13.61 -6.09 -13.73
C GLY A 249 12.27 -5.49 -13.29
N VAL A 250 11.52 -4.92 -14.22
CA VAL A 250 10.16 -4.46 -13.98
C VAL A 250 9.19 -5.39 -14.70
N LEU A 251 8.32 -6.05 -13.94
CA LEU A 251 7.21 -6.86 -14.45
C LEU A 251 5.95 -5.98 -14.49
N ASP A 252 5.46 -5.66 -15.68
CA ASP A 252 4.23 -4.89 -15.90
C ASP A 252 3.16 -5.84 -16.47
N THR A 253 2.26 -6.32 -15.62
CA THR A 253 1.27 -7.34 -15.95
C THR A 253 0.05 -7.28 -15.02
N GLY A 254 -1.05 -7.95 -15.36
CA GLY A 254 -2.22 -8.10 -14.47
C GLY A 254 -2.08 -9.24 -13.47
N LEU A 255 -1.16 -10.21 -13.71
CA LEU A 255 -1.04 -11.42 -12.89
C LEU A 255 0.38 -12.00 -12.96
N ILE A 256 0.90 -12.43 -11.81
CA ILE A 256 2.10 -13.23 -11.64
C ILE A 256 1.69 -14.55 -11.01
N PRO A 257 1.85 -15.71 -11.68
CA PRO A 257 1.39 -17.00 -11.21
C PRO A 257 2.05 -17.45 -9.91
N ASN A 258 3.34 -17.16 -9.74
CA ASN A 258 4.09 -17.46 -8.52
C ASN A 258 5.18 -16.43 -8.29
N LEU A 259 4.99 -15.60 -7.29
CA LEU A 259 5.93 -14.53 -6.94
C LEU A 259 7.29 -15.08 -6.45
N ASN A 260 7.31 -16.30 -5.93
CA ASN A 260 8.56 -16.94 -5.50
C ASN A 260 9.48 -17.35 -6.66
N GLU A 261 8.94 -17.48 -7.87
CA GLU A 261 9.63 -17.99 -9.06
C GLU A 261 10.06 -16.87 -10.04
N ILE A 262 9.77 -15.60 -9.72
CA ILE A 262 10.18 -14.50 -10.60
C ILE A 262 11.70 -14.35 -10.63
N GLN A 263 12.21 -13.91 -11.77
CA GLN A 263 13.63 -13.58 -11.90
C GLN A 263 13.98 -12.34 -11.07
N LEU A 264 14.98 -12.47 -10.21
CA LEU A 264 15.53 -11.38 -9.42
C LEU A 264 16.89 -10.96 -9.98
N PHE A 265 17.20 -9.68 -9.87
CA PHE A 265 18.42 -9.06 -10.36
C PHE A 265 19.28 -8.53 -9.22
N ALA A 266 20.61 -8.50 -9.40
CA ALA A 266 21.53 -7.98 -8.39
C ALA A 266 21.21 -6.53 -8.01
N ALA A 267 21.08 -6.27 -6.72
CA ALA A 267 20.75 -4.97 -6.13
C ALA A 267 21.78 -4.61 -5.03
N LYS A 268 23.05 -4.48 -5.45
CA LYS A 268 24.22 -4.33 -4.54
C LYS A 268 24.14 -3.10 -3.64
N ALA A 269 23.50 -2.01 -4.11
CA ALA A 269 23.35 -0.80 -3.31
C ALA A 269 22.59 -1.06 -1.99
N ARG A 270 21.69 -2.05 -1.97
CA ARG A 270 20.87 -2.40 -0.80
C ARG A 270 21.57 -3.34 0.19
N GLY A 271 22.65 -3.96 -0.21
CA GLY A 271 23.39 -4.90 0.63
C GLY A 271 24.15 -5.93 -0.18
N LEU A 272 25.04 -6.65 0.52
CA LEU A 272 25.84 -7.69 -0.10
C LEU A 272 24.94 -8.80 -0.65
N LYS A 273 25.18 -9.18 -1.91
CA LYS A 273 24.48 -10.26 -2.61
C LYS A 273 22.95 -10.13 -2.61
N ASN A 274 22.43 -8.93 -2.35
CA ASN A 274 21.02 -8.67 -2.45
C ASN A 274 20.54 -8.72 -3.90
N LYS A 275 19.36 -9.32 -4.11
CA LYS A 275 18.67 -9.37 -5.41
C LYS A 275 17.27 -8.78 -5.27
N SER A 276 16.75 -8.15 -6.30
CA SER A 276 15.39 -7.64 -6.31
C SER A 276 14.77 -7.59 -7.70
N ALA A 277 13.45 -7.47 -7.74
CA ALA A 277 12.67 -7.12 -8.91
C ALA A 277 11.49 -6.25 -8.50
N GLU A 278 11.06 -5.37 -9.40
CA GLU A 278 9.88 -4.52 -9.23
C GLU A 278 8.69 -5.12 -9.97
N VAL A 279 7.51 -5.00 -9.40
CA VAL A 279 6.25 -5.50 -9.97
C VAL A 279 5.23 -4.38 -9.97
N ILE A 280 4.69 -4.08 -11.13
CA ILE A 280 3.59 -3.14 -11.33
C ILE A 280 2.43 -3.93 -11.94
N LEU A 281 1.32 -3.97 -11.24
CA LEU A 281 0.14 -4.73 -11.67
C LEU A 281 -0.93 -3.80 -12.22
N SER A 282 -1.58 -4.22 -13.31
CA SER A 282 -2.80 -3.60 -13.85
C SER A 282 -2.73 -2.09 -14.02
N ASP A 283 -1.52 -1.57 -14.29
CA ASP A 283 -1.27 -0.14 -14.46
C ASP A 283 -1.67 0.70 -13.24
N ASN A 284 -1.57 0.12 -12.03
CA ASN A 284 -2.00 0.80 -10.82
C ASN A 284 -0.89 1.63 -10.15
N SER A 285 -1.26 2.38 -9.11
CA SER A 285 -0.34 3.19 -8.32
C SER A 285 0.37 2.39 -7.22
N MET A 286 -0.14 1.20 -6.89
CA MET A 286 0.51 0.29 -5.95
C MET A 286 1.68 -0.42 -6.66
N GLN A 287 2.84 -0.42 -6.03
CA GLN A 287 4.02 -1.12 -6.52
C GLN A 287 4.49 -2.14 -5.50
N THR A 288 4.84 -3.32 -5.96
CA THR A 288 5.47 -4.35 -5.16
C THR A 288 6.92 -4.53 -5.59
N HIS A 289 7.85 -4.57 -4.66
CA HIS A 289 9.17 -5.10 -4.94
C HIS A 289 9.40 -6.41 -4.19
N VAL A 290 10.07 -7.35 -4.84
CA VAL A 290 10.53 -8.58 -4.22
C VAL A 290 12.01 -8.49 -3.98
N SER A 291 12.45 -8.88 -2.80
CA SER A 291 13.85 -8.83 -2.41
C SER A 291 14.29 -10.13 -1.75
N GLU A 292 15.49 -10.57 -2.10
CA GLU A 292 16.14 -11.76 -1.55
C GLU A 292 17.56 -11.45 -1.13
N PHE A 293 17.99 -11.95 0.01
CA PHE A 293 19.36 -11.82 0.51
C PHE A 293 19.82 -13.08 1.23
N GLU A 294 21.13 -13.33 1.15
CA GLU A 294 21.71 -14.61 1.53
C GLU A 294 21.79 -14.86 3.04
N VAL A 295 22.00 -16.10 3.39
CA VAL A 295 22.31 -16.60 4.74
C VAL A 295 23.48 -15.84 5.34
N GLY A 296 23.39 -15.48 6.62
CA GLY A 296 24.47 -14.82 7.36
C GLY A 296 24.78 -13.41 6.86
N THR A 297 23.83 -12.76 6.16
CA THR A 297 23.95 -11.38 5.69
C THR A 297 22.82 -10.51 6.19
N TYR A 298 23.06 -9.20 6.16
CA TYR A 298 22.03 -8.20 6.42
C TYR A 298 22.12 -7.04 5.43
N LYS A 299 21.05 -6.28 5.30
CA LYS A 299 20.97 -5.13 4.40
C LYS A 299 21.54 -3.88 5.05
N ARG A 300 21.89 -2.87 4.24
CA ARG A 300 22.20 -1.54 4.74
C ARG A 300 20.95 -0.89 5.33
N ALA A 301 21.14 -0.21 6.46
CA ALA A 301 20.08 0.59 7.05
C ALA A 301 19.71 1.73 6.13
N HIS A 302 18.39 1.95 5.96
CA HIS A 302 17.90 3.04 5.13
C HIS A 302 16.53 3.49 5.64
N ARG A 303 16.09 4.65 5.16
CA ARG A 303 14.77 5.21 5.44
C ARG A 303 14.11 5.74 4.17
N HIS A 304 12.80 5.71 4.16
CA HIS A 304 11.98 6.27 3.09
C HIS A 304 10.64 6.76 3.63
N GLY A 305 9.73 7.18 2.74
CA GLY A 305 8.37 7.58 3.07
C GLY A 305 7.49 6.42 3.57
N PRO A 306 6.25 6.72 3.98
CA PRO A 306 5.35 5.76 4.63
C PRO A 306 4.88 4.64 3.72
N GLY A 307 4.22 3.64 4.33
CA GLY A 307 3.34 2.71 3.64
C GLY A 307 3.99 1.47 3.02
N SER A 308 5.23 1.14 3.34
CA SER A 308 5.86 -0.07 2.79
C SER A 308 5.46 -1.32 3.57
N HIS A 309 4.39 -2.00 3.18
CA HIS A 309 3.95 -3.26 3.78
C HIS A 309 4.90 -4.40 3.39
N VAL A 310 5.76 -4.82 4.32
CA VAL A 310 6.76 -5.89 4.12
C VAL A 310 6.19 -7.21 4.59
N LEU A 311 5.91 -8.12 3.67
CA LEU A 311 5.48 -9.49 3.94
C LEU A 311 6.67 -10.45 3.75
N SER A 312 7.07 -11.14 4.80
CA SER A 312 8.08 -12.20 4.71
C SER A 312 7.52 -13.39 3.94
N MET A 313 8.26 -13.86 2.94
CA MET A 313 7.90 -14.97 2.05
C MET A 313 8.82 -16.18 2.24
N GLY A 314 9.66 -16.16 3.25
CA GLY A 314 10.59 -17.25 3.59
C GLY A 314 11.85 -16.75 4.26
N GLY A 315 12.53 -17.69 4.94
CA GLY A 315 13.65 -17.40 5.81
C GLY A 315 13.22 -17.02 7.23
N VAL A 316 14.20 -16.85 8.10
CA VAL A 316 14.04 -16.43 9.50
C VAL A 316 15.01 -15.32 9.80
N GLY A 317 14.57 -14.32 10.54
CA GLY A 317 15.43 -13.22 10.91
C GLY A 317 14.70 -12.15 11.70
N TYR A 318 15.23 -10.94 11.68
CA TYR A 318 14.60 -9.81 12.32
C TYR A 318 14.81 -8.51 11.54
N THR A 319 14.00 -7.52 11.84
CA THR A 319 14.15 -6.15 11.36
C THR A 319 14.28 -5.23 12.56
N LEU A 320 15.27 -4.36 12.53
CA LEU A 320 15.36 -3.23 13.45
C LEU A 320 14.79 -1.99 12.78
N MET A 321 13.99 -1.24 13.52
CA MET A 321 13.41 0.04 13.10
C MET A 321 13.68 1.07 14.19
N TRP A 322 14.12 2.29 13.84
CA TRP A 322 14.44 3.31 14.83
C TRP A 322 14.32 4.73 14.31
N THR A 323 14.01 5.67 15.22
CA THR A 323 13.99 7.10 14.92
C THR A 323 15.39 7.66 14.79
N ASN A 324 15.56 8.67 13.96
CA ASN A 324 16.87 9.17 13.58
C ASN A 324 17.56 9.99 14.67
N VAL A 325 16.87 10.80 15.43
CA VAL A 325 17.43 11.59 16.55
C VAL A 325 16.29 12.11 17.42
N PRO A 326 16.45 12.20 18.73
CA PRO A 326 15.43 12.81 19.56
C PRO A 326 15.30 14.30 19.24
N LEU A 327 14.17 14.71 18.74
CA LEU A 327 13.69 16.08 18.90
C LEU A 327 13.30 16.20 20.38
N TYR A 328 13.94 17.14 21.10
CA TYR A 328 13.63 17.41 22.52
C TYR A 328 14.00 16.33 23.54
N SER A 329 15.22 15.78 23.51
CA SER A 329 15.77 14.92 24.57
C SER A 329 15.10 13.55 24.81
N GLU A 330 14.18 13.11 23.99
CA GLU A 330 13.65 11.75 24.09
C GLU A 330 14.64 10.70 23.55
N ALA A 331 14.74 9.56 24.22
CA ALA A 331 15.56 8.45 23.72
C ALA A 331 15.01 7.97 22.35
N PRO A 332 15.89 7.59 21.39
CA PRO A 332 15.42 7.10 20.10
C PRO A 332 14.50 5.90 20.30
N LYS A 333 13.27 5.98 19.73
CA LYS A 333 12.37 4.85 19.74
C LYS A 333 12.96 3.74 18.87
N LYS A 334 13.05 2.53 19.40
CA LYS A 334 13.57 1.35 18.70
C LYS A 334 12.55 0.24 18.78
N VAL A 335 12.31 -0.41 17.64
CA VAL A 335 11.41 -1.58 17.53
C VAL A 335 12.16 -2.69 16.82
N ARG A 336 12.11 -3.90 17.39
CA ARG A 336 12.59 -5.12 16.75
C ARG A 336 11.38 -5.96 16.37
N VAL A 337 11.34 -6.41 15.13
CA VAL A 337 10.36 -7.36 14.63
C VAL A 337 11.08 -8.62 14.22
N ASP A 338 10.89 -9.69 14.99
CA ASP A 338 11.34 -11.03 14.59
C ASP A 338 10.37 -11.57 13.55
N TRP A 339 10.89 -12.08 12.43
CA TRP A 339 10.05 -12.51 11.32
C TRP A 339 10.41 -13.91 10.81
N LYS A 340 9.39 -14.55 10.32
CA LYS A 340 9.38 -15.81 9.56
C LYS A 340 8.39 -15.68 8.41
N ASP A 341 8.25 -16.72 7.59
CA ASP A 341 7.23 -16.76 6.53
C ASP A 341 5.82 -16.44 7.07
N GLY A 342 5.18 -15.44 6.47
CA GLY A 342 3.86 -14.94 6.86
C GLY A 342 3.87 -13.76 7.85
N THR A 343 5.02 -13.31 8.35
CA THR A 343 5.10 -12.09 9.16
C THR A 343 4.94 -10.86 8.26
N LEU A 344 4.05 -9.95 8.66
CA LEU A 344 3.83 -8.65 8.00
C LEU A 344 4.21 -7.52 8.94
N PHE A 345 4.95 -6.54 8.46
CA PHE A 345 5.30 -5.33 9.21
C PHE A 345 5.45 -4.13 8.29
N VAL A 346 5.36 -2.92 8.84
CA VAL A 346 5.54 -1.67 8.10
C VAL A 346 6.56 -0.79 8.84
N PRO A 347 7.70 -0.47 8.25
CA PRO A 347 8.60 0.52 8.82
C PRO A 347 7.93 1.90 8.85
N PRO A 348 7.88 2.59 10.02
CA PRO A 348 7.29 3.91 10.12
C PRO A 348 7.97 4.96 9.23
N ASP A 349 7.23 6.00 8.86
CA ASP A 349 7.72 7.09 8.00
C ASP A 349 9.03 7.65 8.52
N ARG A 350 10.02 7.72 7.63
CA ARG A 350 11.37 8.24 7.90
C ARG A 350 12.14 7.57 9.02
N TRP A 351 11.66 6.46 9.59
CA TRP A 351 12.47 5.67 10.48
C TRP A 351 13.52 4.89 9.69
N PHE A 352 14.73 4.84 10.19
CA PHE A 352 15.71 3.88 9.70
C PHE A 352 15.22 2.47 9.97
N HIS A 353 15.42 1.59 9.01
CA HIS A 353 15.15 0.17 9.17
C HIS A 353 16.22 -0.67 8.47
N GLN A 354 16.43 -1.87 9.00
CA GLN A 354 17.47 -2.78 8.55
C GLN A 354 17.02 -4.22 8.76
N HIS A 355 17.22 -5.06 7.74
CA HIS A 355 16.76 -6.45 7.73
C HIS A 355 17.94 -7.42 7.86
N PHE A 356 17.82 -8.42 8.72
CA PHE A 356 18.86 -9.36 9.11
C PHE A 356 18.39 -10.80 8.88
N ASN A 357 19.12 -11.57 8.07
CA ASN A 357 18.84 -12.99 7.87
C ASN A 357 19.66 -13.84 8.85
N THR A 358 19.00 -14.40 9.85
CA THR A 358 19.61 -15.27 10.85
C THR A 358 19.34 -16.76 10.60
N GLY A 359 18.53 -17.07 9.58
CA GLY A 359 18.21 -18.46 9.21
C GLY A 359 19.29 -19.14 8.39
N ASP A 360 19.07 -20.42 8.13
CA ASP A 360 19.95 -21.32 7.37
C ASP A 360 19.70 -21.29 5.86
N ASN A 361 18.72 -20.52 5.41
CA ASN A 361 18.37 -20.34 3.99
C ASN A 361 18.23 -18.85 3.63
N SER A 362 18.16 -18.54 2.33
CA SER A 362 17.96 -17.17 1.86
C SER A 362 16.63 -16.61 2.37
N ALA A 363 16.67 -15.37 2.85
CA ALA A 363 15.47 -14.65 3.23
C ALA A 363 14.87 -13.93 2.03
N LYS A 364 13.56 -14.07 1.87
CA LYS A 364 12.80 -13.41 0.81
C LYS A 364 11.60 -12.69 1.39
N TYR A 365 11.34 -11.48 0.89
CA TYR A 365 10.11 -10.73 1.19
C TYR A 365 9.58 -10.00 -0.03
N MET A 366 8.29 -9.73 -0.02
CA MET A 366 7.68 -8.71 -0.85
C MET A 366 7.40 -7.46 -0.02
N ALA A 367 7.53 -6.29 -0.62
CA ALA A 367 7.10 -5.05 0.01
C ALA A 367 6.24 -4.27 -0.98
N THR A 368 5.02 -3.98 -0.58
CA THR A 368 4.04 -3.24 -1.39
C THR A 368 3.83 -1.87 -0.80
N THR A 369 3.84 -0.85 -1.65
CA THR A 369 3.69 0.56 -1.24
C THR A 369 2.84 1.31 -2.25
N TRP A 370 2.10 2.31 -1.78
CA TRP A 370 1.51 3.32 -2.63
C TRP A 370 2.60 4.23 -3.21
N ILE A 371 2.39 4.73 -4.42
CA ILE A 371 3.36 5.54 -5.16
C ILE A 371 4.68 4.80 -5.42
N GLY A 372 4.58 3.89 -6.37
CA GLY A 372 5.74 3.23 -6.95
C GLY A 372 6.49 4.08 -7.99
N GLY A 373 7.34 3.41 -8.76
CA GLY A 373 8.18 4.05 -9.77
C GLY A 373 7.46 4.58 -11.00
N LYS A 374 6.19 4.19 -11.24
CA LYS A 374 5.44 4.57 -12.44
C LYS A 374 4.57 5.81 -12.22
N TYR A 375 3.80 5.83 -11.14
CA TYR A 375 2.95 6.95 -10.76
C TYR A 375 3.36 7.46 -9.39
N PHE A 376 3.53 8.76 -9.23
CA PHE A 376 3.94 9.34 -7.96
C PHE A 376 3.46 10.79 -7.82
N VAL A 377 3.18 11.18 -6.60
CA VAL A 377 2.95 12.58 -6.25
C VAL A 377 4.28 13.19 -5.83
N LYS A 378 4.72 14.21 -6.55
CA LYS A 378 6.01 14.86 -6.29
C LYS A 378 6.07 15.39 -4.85
N GLY A 379 7.06 14.91 -4.10
CA GLY A 379 7.27 15.33 -2.72
C GLY A 379 6.59 14.45 -1.66
N MET A 380 5.76 13.48 -2.05
CA MET A 380 5.12 12.53 -1.13
C MET A 380 5.65 11.11 -1.33
N GLY A 381 5.73 10.34 -0.25
CA GLY A 381 5.92 8.91 -0.25
C GLY A 381 7.24 8.38 -0.81
N GLY A 382 7.28 7.07 -1.04
CA GLY A 382 8.44 6.34 -1.53
C GLY A 382 8.77 6.53 -3.01
N GLY A 383 7.90 7.15 -3.81
CA GLY A 383 8.08 7.34 -5.23
C GLY A 383 8.96 8.54 -5.60
N GLY A 384 9.52 8.54 -6.80
CA GLY A 384 10.28 9.66 -7.34
C GLY A 384 11.63 9.91 -6.66
N ARG A 385 11.93 11.19 -6.36
CA ARG A 385 13.25 11.61 -5.87
C ARG A 385 13.60 11.07 -4.48
N THR A 386 12.62 10.96 -3.59
CA THR A 386 12.82 10.44 -2.22
C THR A 386 13.11 8.94 -2.21
N HIS A 387 12.48 8.19 -3.09
CA HIS A 387 12.79 6.76 -3.22
C HIS A 387 14.22 6.52 -3.72
N ARG A 388 14.73 7.39 -4.59
CA ARG A 388 16.11 7.32 -5.06
C ARG A 388 17.13 7.56 -3.95
N LEU A 389 16.80 8.40 -2.98
CA LEU A 389 17.70 8.72 -1.87
C LEU A 389 17.91 7.56 -0.89
N ASN A 390 17.03 6.57 -0.87
CA ASN A 390 17.16 5.40 0.02
C ASN A 390 18.24 4.38 -0.43
N THR A 391 18.86 4.60 -1.59
CA THR A 391 20.02 3.85 -2.09
C THR A 391 21.28 4.70 -2.17
N VAL A 392 21.20 5.97 -1.77
CA VAL A 392 22.31 6.91 -1.74
C VAL A 392 22.80 7.03 -0.30
N SER A 393 24.12 6.97 -0.12
CA SER A 393 24.78 7.14 1.18
C SER A 393 24.37 8.44 1.87
N PHE A 394 24.25 8.41 3.17
CA PHE A 394 24.02 9.59 4.00
C PHE A 394 25.09 10.68 3.78
N HIS A 395 26.34 10.29 3.57
CA HIS A 395 27.45 11.21 3.24
C HIS A 395 27.26 11.93 1.89
N ALA A 396 26.52 11.33 0.97
CA ALA A 396 26.18 11.93 -0.33
C ALA A 396 24.80 12.63 -0.31
N GLY A 397 24.24 12.91 0.88
CA GLY A 397 22.94 13.54 1.05
C GLY A 397 21.75 12.60 0.85
N GLY A 398 21.99 11.29 0.92
CA GLY A 398 20.96 10.26 0.81
C GLY A 398 20.34 9.85 2.16
N ASN A 399 19.66 8.72 2.14
CA ASN A 399 18.93 8.16 3.27
C ASN A 399 19.40 6.74 3.65
N MET A 400 20.60 6.36 3.29
CA MET A 400 21.19 5.06 3.58
C MET A 400 22.44 5.20 4.41
N ILE A 401 22.60 4.35 5.44
CA ILE A 401 23.79 4.25 6.29
C ILE A 401 24.71 3.18 5.69
N ASP A 402 25.97 3.55 5.43
CA ASP A 402 26.96 2.60 4.96
C ASP A 402 27.41 1.68 6.12
N TYR A 403 27.85 0.46 5.80
CA TYR A 403 28.29 -0.51 6.83
C TYR A 403 29.45 0.01 7.70
N ALA A 404 30.27 0.91 7.16
CA ALA A 404 31.35 1.53 7.92
C ALA A 404 30.87 2.49 9.01
N ASP A 405 29.68 3.06 8.80
CA ASP A 405 29.08 4.10 9.66
C ASP A 405 28.01 3.56 10.61
N GLU A 406 27.66 2.27 10.49
CA GLU A 406 26.66 1.70 11.39
C GLU A 406 27.21 1.55 12.82
N ASP A 407 26.28 1.64 13.80
CA ASP A 407 26.62 1.40 15.20
C ASP A 407 27.23 -0.01 15.37
N PRO A 408 28.41 -0.13 16.00
CA PRO A 408 29.02 -1.44 16.29
C PRO A 408 28.11 -2.46 16.92
N MET A 409 27.20 -2.03 17.80
CA MET A 409 26.21 -2.91 18.44
C MET A 409 25.30 -3.66 17.45
N ILE A 410 25.04 -3.09 16.27
CA ILE A 410 24.19 -3.75 15.26
C ILE A 410 24.84 -5.05 14.80
N ARG A 411 26.12 -4.99 14.46
CA ARG A 411 26.88 -6.17 14.05
C ARG A 411 27.05 -7.18 15.18
N GLU A 412 27.39 -6.73 16.38
CA GLU A 412 27.51 -7.59 17.55
C GLU A 412 26.21 -8.33 17.86
N MET A 413 25.09 -7.64 17.78
CA MET A 413 23.76 -8.24 17.94
C MET A 413 23.51 -9.30 16.88
N PHE A 414 23.84 -9.01 15.61
CA PHE A 414 23.64 -9.95 14.52
C PHE A 414 24.51 -11.20 14.68
N GLU A 415 25.79 -11.05 15.02
CA GLU A 415 26.68 -12.17 15.28
C GLU A 415 26.21 -13.04 16.46
N ALA A 416 25.67 -12.42 17.51
CA ALA A 416 25.08 -13.14 18.63
C ALA A 416 23.85 -13.95 18.21
N GLU A 417 23.00 -13.40 17.35
CA GLU A 417 21.84 -14.11 16.81
C GLU A 417 22.26 -15.27 15.88
N LEU A 418 23.23 -15.06 15.00
CA LEU A 418 23.76 -16.14 14.14
C LEU A 418 24.26 -17.32 14.93
N LYS A 419 24.98 -17.09 16.05
CA LYS A 419 25.47 -18.16 16.94
C LYS A 419 24.31 -19.00 17.50
N LYS A 420 23.16 -18.40 17.83
CA LYS A 420 22.00 -19.13 18.33
C LYS A 420 21.43 -20.08 17.28
N HIS A 421 21.56 -19.71 16.00
CA HIS A 421 21.07 -20.48 14.87
C HIS A 421 22.14 -21.39 14.22
N GLY A 422 23.39 -21.37 14.71
CA GLY A 422 24.48 -22.15 14.13
C GLY A 422 24.87 -21.71 12.71
N VAL A 423 24.68 -20.43 12.40
CA VAL A 423 24.94 -19.83 11.09
C VAL A 423 26.21 -18.98 11.11
N ASP A 424 27.05 -19.12 10.11
CA ASP A 424 28.25 -18.32 9.94
C ASP A 424 27.96 -16.91 9.41
N LEU A 425 28.71 -15.94 9.92
CA LEU A 425 28.68 -14.57 9.40
C LEU A 425 29.29 -14.52 7.98
N ARG A 426 28.55 -13.93 7.04
CA ARG A 426 28.99 -13.77 5.63
C ARG A 426 29.10 -12.30 5.21
N MET A 427 29.20 -11.40 6.16
CA MET A 427 29.44 -9.99 5.90
C MET A 427 30.92 -9.69 5.76
N PRO A 428 31.34 -8.72 4.92
CA PRO A 428 32.72 -8.27 4.86
C PRO A 428 33.14 -7.64 6.17
N ASP A 429 34.46 -7.53 6.36
CA ASP A 429 34.99 -6.77 7.47
C ASP A 429 34.58 -5.28 7.35
N ARG A 430 34.42 -4.62 8.52
CA ARG A 430 33.97 -3.21 8.58
C ARG A 430 34.89 -2.22 7.85
N LYS A 431 36.10 -2.61 7.52
CA LYS A 431 37.10 -1.77 6.86
C LYS A 431 37.19 -1.98 5.35
N GLY A 432 36.26 -2.76 4.78
CA GLY A 432 36.22 -3.05 3.34
C GLY A 432 35.07 -2.38 2.62
#